data_1a84a146e45a758aa682650ac7619120
#
_entry.id   1a84a146e45a758aa682650ac7619120
#
_cell.length_a   1.000
_cell.length_b   1.000
_cell.length_c   1.000
_cell.angle_alpha   90.00
_cell.angle_beta   90.00
_cell.angle_gamma   90.00
#
_symmetry.space_group_name_H-M   'P 1'
#
loop_
_entity.id
_entity.type
_entity.pdbx_description
1 polymer ?
#
loop_
_entity_poly.entity_id
_entity_poly.type
_entity_poly.pdbx_seq_one_letter_code
_entity_poly.pdbx_strand_id
1 'polypeptide(L)' 'IKFKLDMDDGRWEYEGEIVYNNIEYDFTIDANTGSIIEWDAESVYD' A
#
# COMPACT_ATOMS: atom_id res chain seq x y z
N ILE A 1 3.85 -10.50 2.30
CA ILE A 1 3.58 -9.11 2.70
C ILE A 1 4.86 -8.31 2.60
N LYS A 2 4.78 -7.21 1.94
CA LYS A 2 5.86 -6.23 1.89
C LYS A 2 5.35 -4.91 2.44
N PHE A 3 6.20 -4.23 3.17
CA PHE A 3 5.78 -3.02 3.86
C PHE A 3 7.00 -2.13 4.04
N LYS A 4 6.88 -0.87 3.68
CA LYS A 4 7.98 0.07 3.88
C LYS A 4 7.45 1.46 4.23
N LEU A 5 8.27 2.21 4.95
CA LEU A 5 8.04 3.60 5.27
C LEU A 5 8.82 4.45 4.27
N ASP A 6 8.18 5.41 3.67
CA ASP A 6 8.81 6.26 2.66
C ASP A 6 8.43 7.72 2.89
N MET A 7 9.28 8.61 2.39
CA MET A 7 9.02 10.04 2.43
C MET A 7 8.69 10.52 1.03
N ASP A 8 7.53 11.12 0.87
CA ASP A 8 7.10 11.63 -0.41
C ASP A 8 6.57 13.05 -0.23
N ASP A 9 7.20 13.99 -0.92
CA ASP A 9 6.76 15.39 -0.96
C ASP A 9 6.58 15.98 0.44
N GLY A 10 7.49 15.65 1.36
CA GLY A 10 7.44 16.16 2.72
C GLY A 10 6.50 15.41 3.65
N ARG A 11 5.91 14.30 3.19
CA ARG A 11 5.03 13.47 4.01
C ARG A 11 5.58 12.07 4.15
N TRP A 12 5.45 11.52 5.35
CA TRP A 12 5.76 10.12 5.56
C TRP A 12 4.57 9.26 5.16
N GLU A 13 4.85 8.19 4.45
CA GLU A 13 3.83 7.27 3.96
C GLU A 13 4.26 5.83 4.19
N TYR A 14 3.30 4.98 4.49
CA TYR A 14 3.51 3.54 4.49
C TYR A 14 3.01 3.00 3.16
N GLU A 15 3.88 2.23 2.50
CA GLU A 15 3.51 1.54 1.27
C GLU A 15 3.52 0.06 1.54
N GLY A 16 2.47 -0.62 1.19
CA GLY A 16 2.35 -2.04 1.45
C GLY A 16 1.84 -2.83 0.29
N GLU A 17 2.18 -4.12 0.30
CA GLU A 17 1.75 -5.06 -0.71
C GLU A 17 1.39 -6.36 -0.02
N ILE A 18 0.19 -6.87 -0.26
CA ILE A 18 -0.29 -8.13 0.30
C ILE A 18 -0.85 -8.97 -0.82
N VAL A 19 -0.45 -10.25 -0.88
CA VAL A 19 -1.06 -11.20 -1.80
C VAL A 19 -1.88 -12.18 -0.98
N TYR A 20 -3.14 -12.23 -1.24
CA TYR A 20 -4.06 -13.12 -0.54
C TYR A 20 -5.12 -13.64 -1.49
N ASN A 21 -5.32 -14.94 -1.48
CA ASN A 21 -6.37 -15.59 -2.28
C ASN A 21 -6.24 -15.25 -3.76
N ASN A 22 -5.00 -15.19 -4.26
CA ASN A 22 -4.65 -14.88 -5.65
C ASN A 22 -5.00 -13.46 -6.08
N ILE A 23 -5.10 -12.56 -5.11
CA ILE A 23 -5.29 -11.14 -5.39
C ILE A 23 -4.15 -10.38 -4.73
N GLU A 24 -3.54 -9.49 -5.47
CA GLU A 24 -2.52 -8.60 -4.95
C GLU A 24 -3.17 -7.29 -4.55
N TYR A 25 -2.96 -6.88 -3.32
CA TYR A 25 -3.45 -5.61 -2.80
C TYR A 25 -2.27 -4.68 -2.59
N ASP A 26 -2.31 -3.52 -3.20
CA ASP A 26 -1.32 -2.48 -3.01
C ASP A 26 -1.97 -1.31 -2.31
N PHE A 27 -1.29 -0.71 -1.35
CA PHE A 27 -1.87 0.41 -0.62
C PHE A 27 -0.80 1.39 -0.16
N THR A 28 -1.21 2.63 -0.02
CA THR A 28 -0.39 3.70 0.54
C THR A 28 -1.20 4.38 1.62
N ILE A 29 -0.61 4.55 2.79
CA ILE A 29 -1.26 5.14 3.94
C ILE A 29 -0.43 6.33 4.42
N ASP A 30 -1.11 7.45 4.71
CA ASP A 30 -0.47 8.60 5.33
C ASP A 30 -0.07 8.21 6.75
N ALA A 31 1.23 8.26 7.04
CA ALA A 31 1.75 7.82 8.33
C ALA A 31 1.40 8.77 9.47
N ASN A 32 1.06 10.02 9.18
CA ASN A 32 0.68 10.98 10.21
C ASN A 32 -0.77 10.80 10.67
N THR A 33 -1.67 10.50 9.73
CA THR A 33 -3.09 10.46 10.01
C THR A 33 -3.68 9.07 10.01
N GLY A 34 -3.00 8.11 9.38
CA GLY A 34 -3.54 6.78 9.18
C GLY A 34 -4.53 6.68 8.04
N SER A 35 -4.70 7.76 7.28
CA SER A 35 -5.65 7.76 6.16
C SER A 35 -5.09 7.00 4.97
N ILE A 36 -5.96 6.27 4.28
CA ILE A 36 -5.58 5.56 3.07
C ILE A 36 -5.50 6.57 1.93
N ILE A 37 -4.32 6.68 1.31
CA ILE A 37 -4.10 7.59 0.18
C ILE A 37 -4.41 6.88 -1.12
N GLU A 38 -3.94 5.64 -1.27
CA GLU A 38 -4.15 4.84 -2.45
C GLU A 38 -4.50 3.41 -2.07
N TRP A 39 -5.31 2.78 -2.89
CA TRP A 39 -5.69 1.39 -2.71
C TRP A 39 -5.93 0.78 -4.08
N ASP A 40 -5.31 -0.35 -4.33
CA ASP A 40 -5.49 -1.05 -5.59
C ASP A 40 -5.53 -2.56 -5.32
N ALA A 41 -6.32 -3.27 -6.11
CA ALA A 41 -6.43 -4.71 -5.99
C ALA A 41 -6.48 -5.29 -7.40
N GLU A 42 -5.59 -6.26 -7.68
CA GLU A 42 -5.61 -6.88 -8.98
C GLU A 42 -5.29 -8.36 -8.87
N SER A 43 -5.88 -9.14 -9.78
CA SER A 43 -5.68 -10.57 -9.82
C SER A 43 -4.25 -10.91 -10.25
N VAL A 44 -3.63 -11.85 -9.56
CA VAL A 44 -2.30 -12.35 -9.96
C VAL A 44 -2.41 -13.40 -11.07
N TYR A 45 -3.62 -13.78 -11.44
CA TYR A 45 -3.87 -14.65 -12.59
C TYR A 45 -4.32 -13.83 -13.78
N ASP A 46 -3.87 -14.25 -14.93
CA ASP A 46 -4.34 -13.70 -16.20
C ASP A 46 -5.52 -14.50 -16.73
#